data_39a7143d1b96bf58525a9e428a9397ab
#
_entry.id   39a7143d1b96bf58525a9e428a9397ab
#
_cell.length_a   1.000
_cell.length_b   1.000
_cell.length_c   1.000
_cell.angle_alpha   90.00
_cell.angle_beta   90.00
_cell.angle_gamma   90.00
#
_symmetry.space_group_name_H-M   'P 1'
#
loop_
_entity.id
_entity.type
_entity.pdbx_description
1 polymer ?
#
loop_
_entity_poly.entity_id
_entity_poly.type
_entity_poly.pdbx_seq_one_letter_code
_entity_poly.pdbx_strand_id
1 'polypeptide(L)'
;MKPKAIQVIPSFRTGGAEALVKNYLLAFDNKKFDHEAFVVGKRCGYPFENALLDAGIMITFLGDLYKESKLSGKLGHILTALRWRRAVKNYFQQTKPAVVHCHLNVGQMIVPAIRELKDAKLFYTVHSDPDKYWGGGKNEKEVDAVKKILSGNEITFFALHSDSVPKIKRYFGNERQVEVLNNAVDTVAFAHNADNRAAYRKALNIHDDTVVIGHIGRFFEPKNHEFLIEIFSELCKKSRKFHLVLVGDGDLRKKIEEKVKALSLEGRVSFLGNRSDIPALLSAFDLFLFPSLWEGLPLTLIEAQAAELPCFVSDAVTRAVERSNLMTYLPLAIGAEKWAEAILSYEKKPVEYSGLSEYDIHTVLDHLLHLYGIE
;
A
#
# COMPACT_ATOMS: atom_id res chain seq x y z
N MET A 1 14.74 -28.22 -10.71
CA MET A 1 14.53 -27.29 -9.59
C MET A 1 13.37 -26.38 -9.99
N LYS A 2 12.49 -26.03 -9.06
CA LYS A 2 11.43 -25.04 -9.31
C LYS A 2 12.08 -23.69 -9.59
N PRO A 3 11.52 -22.86 -10.51
CA PRO A 3 11.99 -21.51 -10.68
C PRO A 3 11.81 -20.72 -9.38
N LYS A 4 12.75 -19.83 -9.07
CA LYS A 4 12.68 -19.00 -7.85
C LYS A 4 12.34 -17.55 -8.23
N ALA A 5 11.33 -16.98 -7.57
CA ALA A 5 10.98 -15.57 -7.68
C ALA A 5 11.29 -14.85 -6.34
N ILE A 6 12.00 -13.73 -6.42
CA ILE A 6 12.40 -12.94 -5.25
C ILE A 6 11.73 -11.57 -5.30
N GLN A 7 10.93 -11.25 -4.26
CA GLN A 7 10.39 -9.92 -4.05
C GLN A 7 11.39 -9.10 -3.22
N VAL A 8 11.90 -8.00 -3.78
CA VAL A 8 12.89 -7.15 -3.11
C VAL A 8 12.20 -5.90 -2.59
N ILE A 9 12.28 -5.67 -1.28
CA ILE A 9 11.59 -4.57 -0.60
C ILE A 9 12.47 -3.97 0.51
N PRO A 10 12.35 -2.66 0.83
CA PRO A 10 13.14 -2.05 1.92
C PRO A 10 12.83 -2.62 3.30
N SER A 11 11.56 -2.85 3.62
CA SER A 11 11.07 -3.36 4.91
C SER A 11 9.62 -3.82 4.78
N PHE A 12 9.07 -4.49 5.79
CA PHE A 12 7.64 -4.81 5.91
C PHE A 12 6.94 -3.93 6.97
N ARG A 13 7.19 -2.61 6.93
CA ARG A 13 6.37 -1.65 7.69
C ARG A 13 4.93 -1.67 7.20
N THR A 14 4.02 -1.09 7.98
CA THR A 14 2.63 -0.90 7.56
C THR A 14 2.54 0.22 6.52
N GLY A 15 2.42 -0.17 5.25
CA GLY A 15 2.27 0.73 4.10
C GLY A 15 1.59 0.00 2.94
N GLY A 16 1.10 0.75 1.94
CA GLY A 16 0.37 0.17 0.80
C GLY A 16 1.22 -0.75 -0.07
N ALA A 17 2.47 -0.37 -0.36
CA ALA A 17 3.39 -1.20 -1.13
C ALA A 17 3.77 -2.49 -0.38
N GLU A 18 4.00 -2.38 0.92
CA GLU A 18 4.33 -3.50 1.79
C GLU A 18 3.15 -4.46 1.95
N ALA A 19 1.93 -3.93 2.05
CA ALA A 19 0.70 -4.73 2.07
C ALA A 19 0.53 -5.51 0.77
N LEU A 20 0.76 -4.86 -0.38
CA LEU A 20 0.69 -5.51 -1.69
C LEU A 20 1.67 -6.67 -1.80
N VAL A 21 2.95 -6.46 -1.47
CA VAL A 21 3.98 -7.50 -1.52
C VAL A 21 3.67 -8.64 -0.55
N LYS A 22 3.19 -8.31 0.66
CA LYS A 22 2.71 -9.31 1.62
C LYS A 22 1.59 -10.16 1.01
N ASN A 23 0.61 -9.54 0.37
CA ASN A 23 -0.52 -10.24 -0.24
C ASN A 23 -0.05 -11.15 -1.38
N TYR A 24 0.88 -10.70 -2.24
CA TYR A 24 1.49 -11.54 -3.27
C TYR A 24 2.14 -12.78 -2.66
N LEU A 25 3.00 -12.58 -1.65
CA LEU A 25 3.74 -13.67 -1.00
C LEU A 25 2.81 -14.70 -0.32
N LEU A 26 1.69 -14.27 0.27
CA LEU A 26 0.72 -15.15 0.90
C LEU A 26 -0.15 -15.91 -0.11
N ALA A 27 -0.42 -15.31 -1.27
CA ALA A 27 -1.33 -15.88 -2.27
C ALA A 27 -0.60 -16.70 -3.36
N PHE A 28 0.72 -16.61 -3.48
CA PHE A 28 1.49 -17.41 -4.43
C PHE A 28 1.41 -18.91 -4.11
N ASP A 29 1.22 -19.72 -5.14
CA ASP A 29 1.25 -21.19 -5.00
C ASP A 29 2.68 -21.74 -4.96
N ASN A 30 3.12 -22.14 -3.77
CA ASN A 30 4.41 -22.79 -3.56
C ASN A 30 4.61 -24.11 -4.32
N LYS A 31 3.56 -24.69 -4.90
CA LYS A 31 3.68 -25.91 -5.70
C LYS A 31 4.28 -25.66 -7.06
N LYS A 32 3.99 -24.48 -7.65
CA LYS A 32 4.44 -24.11 -8.99
C LYS A 32 5.89 -23.57 -8.99
N PHE A 33 6.25 -22.72 -8.04
CA PHE A 33 7.56 -22.08 -7.94
C PHE A 33 7.94 -21.77 -6.49
N ASP A 34 9.23 -21.56 -6.25
CA ASP A 34 9.71 -21.10 -4.96
C ASP A 34 9.66 -19.56 -4.94
N HIS A 35 9.08 -18.97 -3.89
CA HIS A 35 9.09 -17.53 -3.73
C HIS A 35 9.58 -17.13 -2.35
N GLU A 36 10.26 -15.99 -2.29
CA GLU A 36 10.78 -15.45 -1.04
C GLU A 36 10.85 -13.92 -1.11
N ALA A 37 10.99 -13.31 0.06
CA ALA A 37 11.29 -11.89 0.17
C ALA A 37 12.76 -11.66 0.49
N PHE A 38 13.39 -10.69 -0.19
CA PHE A 38 14.68 -10.13 0.17
C PHE A 38 14.47 -8.72 0.72
N VAL A 39 14.65 -8.57 2.03
CA VAL A 39 14.47 -7.31 2.75
C VAL A 39 15.81 -6.61 2.87
N VAL A 40 15.91 -5.38 2.37
CA VAL A 40 17.14 -4.58 2.40
C VAL A 40 17.51 -4.15 3.81
N GLY A 41 16.52 -3.98 4.68
CA GLY A 41 16.69 -3.62 6.10
C GLY A 41 17.14 -4.79 6.99
N LYS A 42 17.06 -4.52 8.29
CA LYS A 42 17.21 -5.52 9.36
C LYS A 42 15.82 -6.02 9.77
N ARG A 43 15.79 -7.18 10.40
CA ARG A 43 14.58 -7.68 11.05
C ARG A 43 14.15 -6.72 12.16
N CYS A 44 12.89 -6.29 12.13
CA CYS A 44 12.34 -5.29 13.06
C CYS A 44 11.08 -5.77 13.79
N GLY A 45 10.51 -6.94 13.43
CA GLY A 45 9.30 -7.48 14.05
C GLY A 45 8.03 -6.69 13.70
N TYR A 46 7.99 -6.09 12.53
CA TYR A 46 6.78 -5.42 12.06
C TYR A 46 5.61 -6.39 11.87
N PRO A 47 4.34 -5.94 11.99
CA PRO A 47 3.18 -6.83 11.87
C PRO A 47 3.14 -7.64 10.58
N PHE A 48 3.47 -7.04 9.42
CA PHE A 48 3.49 -7.75 8.14
C PHE A 48 4.65 -8.74 8.03
N GLU A 49 5.81 -8.42 8.64
CA GLU A 49 6.96 -9.30 8.74
C GLU A 49 6.62 -10.57 9.54
N ASN A 50 6.00 -10.39 10.71
CA ASN A 50 5.59 -11.51 11.55
C ASN A 50 4.51 -12.36 10.85
N ALA A 51 3.50 -11.75 10.23
CA ALA A 51 2.46 -12.48 9.51
C ALA A 51 3.03 -13.36 8.37
N LEU A 52 4.04 -12.89 7.65
CA LEU A 52 4.71 -13.68 6.61
C LEU A 52 5.54 -14.84 7.20
N LEU A 53 6.28 -14.58 8.28
CA LEU A 53 7.06 -15.60 8.96
C LEU A 53 6.19 -16.70 9.58
N ASP A 54 5.05 -16.31 10.20
CA ASP A 54 4.06 -17.22 10.77
C ASP A 54 3.38 -18.08 9.68
N ALA A 55 3.23 -17.54 8.47
CA ALA A 55 2.77 -18.28 7.30
C ALA A 55 3.85 -19.17 6.64
N GLY A 56 5.06 -19.21 7.19
CA GLY A 56 6.17 -20.00 6.65
C GLY A 56 6.83 -19.42 5.41
N ILE A 57 6.59 -18.17 5.08
CA ILE A 57 7.25 -17.49 3.96
C ILE A 57 8.71 -17.21 4.30
N MET A 58 9.60 -17.60 3.40
CA MET A 58 11.03 -17.34 3.57
C MET A 58 11.33 -15.84 3.38
N ILE A 59 11.95 -15.23 4.37
CA ILE A 59 12.42 -13.84 4.31
C ILE A 59 13.92 -13.82 4.60
N THR A 60 14.69 -13.29 3.66
CA THR A 60 16.11 -13.02 3.85
C THR A 60 16.32 -11.55 4.15
N PHE A 61 16.88 -11.23 5.29
CA PHE A 61 17.22 -9.87 5.68
C PHE A 61 18.69 -9.57 5.33
N LEU A 62 18.94 -8.54 4.54
CA LEU A 62 20.32 -8.15 4.21
C LEU A 62 21.14 -7.86 5.47
N GLY A 63 20.51 -7.27 6.50
CA GLY A 63 21.16 -6.98 7.77
C GLY A 63 21.74 -8.22 8.49
N ASP A 64 21.22 -9.42 8.20
CA ASP A 64 21.68 -10.68 8.78
C ASP A 64 22.84 -11.31 7.97
N LEU A 65 23.02 -10.87 6.71
CA LEU A 65 24.04 -11.42 5.81
C LEU A 65 25.44 -10.81 5.96
N TYR A 66 25.57 -9.71 6.72
CA TYR A 66 26.87 -9.07 6.97
C TYR A 66 26.95 -8.48 8.36
N LYS A 67 28.18 -8.28 8.84
CA LYS A 67 28.43 -7.57 10.09
C LYS A 67 28.99 -6.17 9.79
N GLU A 68 28.48 -5.16 10.46
CA GLU A 68 29.00 -3.81 10.39
C GLU A 68 30.46 -3.76 10.83
N SER A 69 31.23 -2.82 10.34
CA SER A 69 32.60 -2.61 10.80
C SER A 69 32.61 -2.11 12.24
N LYS A 70 33.51 -2.62 13.06
CA LYS A 70 33.75 -2.10 14.41
C LYS A 70 34.56 -0.81 14.42
N LEU A 71 35.14 -0.42 13.26
CA LEU A 71 35.87 0.82 13.12
C LEU A 71 34.89 1.99 13.01
N SER A 72 35.21 3.08 13.72
CA SER A 72 34.45 4.33 13.64
C SER A 72 34.90 5.20 12.46
N GLY A 73 34.09 6.20 12.12
CA GLY A 73 34.41 7.20 11.11
C GLY A 73 34.36 6.69 9.67
N LYS A 74 34.96 7.46 8.75
CA LYS A 74 34.85 7.24 7.28
C LYS A 74 35.32 5.86 6.83
N LEU A 75 36.40 5.34 7.43
CA LEU A 75 36.93 4.03 7.09
C LEU A 75 35.95 2.90 7.49
N GLY A 76 35.32 3.00 8.66
CA GLY A 76 34.29 2.03 9.10
C GLY A 76 33.09 2.01 8.18
N HIS A 77 32.61 3.16 7.72
CA HIS A 77 31.52 3.25 6.73
C HIS A 77 31.89 2.62 5.39
N ILE A 78 33.11 2.83 4.89
CA ILE A 78 33.60 2.21 3.65
C ILE A 78 33.64 0.70 3.78
N LEU A 79 34.20 0.17 4.87
CA LEU A 79 34.28 -1.28 5.09
C LEU A 79 32.90 -1.92 5.23
N THR A 80 31.98 -1.27 5.92
CA THR A 80 30.58 -1.71 6.02
C THR A 80 29.93 -1.73 4.63
N ALA A 81 30.14 -0.70 3.82
CA ALA A 81 29.63 -0.63 2.46
C ALA A 81 30.19 -1.75 1.57
N LEU A 82 31.45 -2.09 1.66
CA LEU A 82 32.05 -3.22 0.92
C LEU A 82 31.47 -4.58 1.37
N ARG A 83 31.23 -4.75 2.67
CA ARG A 83 30.67 -5.98 3.23
C ARG A 83 29.24 -6.23 2.76
N TRP A 84 28.34 -5.25 2.89
CA TRP A 84 26.97 -5.43 2.44
C TRP A 84 26.89 -5.63 0.92
N ARG A 85 27.70 -4.91 0.12
CA ARG A 85 27.76 -5.10 -1.33
C ARG A 85 28.17 -6.51 -1.71
N ARG A 86 29.17 -7.08 -0.98
CA ARG A 86 29.58 -8.47 -1.17
C ARG A 86 28.49 -9.46 -0.74
N ALA A 87 27.78 -9.17 0.36
CA ALA A 87 26.68 -10.00 0.82
C ALA A 87 25.53 -10.08 -0.21
N VAL A 88 25.11 -8.93 -0.79
CA VAL A 88 24.12 -8.88 -1.85
C VAL A 88 24.57 -9.70 -3.06
N LYS A 89 25.81 -9.50 -3.52
CA LYS A 89 26.38 -10.23 -4.65
C LYS A 89 26.35 -11.75 -4.38
N ASN A 90 26.85 -12.19 -3.23
CA ASN A 90 26.93 -13.60 -2.87
C ASN A 90 25.52 -14.22 -2.78
N TYR A 91 24.54 -13.51 -2.22
CA TYR A 91 23.16 -13.97 -2.14
C TYR A 91 22.59 -14.28 -3.50
N PHE A 92 22.64 -13.36 -4.45
CA PHE A 92 22.10 -13.57 -5.81
C PHE A 92 22.91 -14.58 -6.61
N GLN A 93 24.24 -14.68 -6.39
CA GLN A 93 25.08 -15.71 -7.00
C GLN A 93 24.71 -17.13 -6.52
N GLN A 94 24.29 -17.27 -5.26
CA GLN A 94 23.91 -18.56 -4.70
C GLN A 94 22.45 -18.92 -5.03
N THR A 95 21.53 -17.95 -4.96
CA THR A 95 20.10 -18.19 -5.17
C THR A 95 19.74 -18.37 -6.64
N LYS A 96 20.46 -17.71 -7.56
CA LYS A 96 20.23 -17.74 -9.02
C LYS A 96 18.72 -17.65 -9.36
N PRO A 97 18.03 -16.57 -8.96
CA PRO A 97 16.61 -16.48 -9.18
C PRO A 97 16.26 -16.40 -10.67
N ALA A 98 15.11 -16.98 -11.05
CA ALA A 98 14.55 -16.80 -12.37
C ALA A 98 13.88 -15.41 -12.53
N VAL A 99 13.36 -14.88 -11.41
CA VAL A 99 12.65 -13.59 -11.34
C VAL A 99 13.13 -12.79 -10.13
N VAL A 100 13.38 -11.50 -10.34
CA VAL A 100 13.60 -10.50 -9.27
C VAL A 100 12.65 -9.35 -9.51
N HIS A 101 11.77 -9.11 -8.54
CA HIS A 101 10.80 -8.03 -8.59
C HIS A 101 11.10 -6.99 -7.50
N CYS A 102 11.49 -5.82 -7.92
CA CYS A 102 11.88 -4.71 -7.05
C CYS A 102 10.70 -3.81 -6.71
N HIS A 103 10.60 -3.43 -5.46
CA HIS A 103 9.57 -2.52 -4.94
C HIS A 103 10.19 -1.35 -4.20
N LEU A 104 9.68 -0.14 -4.42
CA LEU A 104 10.20 1.07 -3.79
C LEU A 104 11.69 1.35 -4.15
N ASN A 105 12.42 2.04 -3.26
CA ASN A 105 13.81 2.47 -3.49
C ASN A 105 14.83 1.37 -3.15
N VAL A 106 14.88 0.31 -3.93
CA VAL A 106 15.83 -0.79 -3.73
C VAL A 106 16.90 -0.91 -4.82
N GLY A 107 16.81 -0.12 -5.88
CA GLY A 107 17.74 -0.19 -7.00
C GLY A 107 19.20 -0.05 -6.59
N GLN A 108 19.52 0.90 -5.71
CA GLN A 108 20.88 1.07 -5.19
C GLN A 108 21.44 -0.19 -4.52
N MET A 109 20.57 -0.99 -3.89
CA MET A 109 20.95 -2.21 -3.19
C MET A 109 21.14 -3.40 -4.13
N ILE A 110 20.48 -3.38 -5.29
CA ILE A 110 20.60 -4.43 -6.32
C ILE A 110 21.82 -4.21 -7.24
N VAL A 111 22.24 -2.95 -7.43
CA VAL A 111 23.41 -2.60 -8.26
C VAL A 111 24.63 -3.53 -8.05
N PRO A 112 25.03 -3.94 -6.84
CA PRO A 112 26.17 -4.83 -6.65
C PRO A 112 26.02 -6.21 -7.31
N ALA A 113 24.79 -6.66 -7.58
CA ALA A 113 24.49 -7.97 -8.13
C ALA A 113 24.10 -7.94 -9.63
N ILE A 114 24.30 -6.84 -10.33
CA ILE A 114 23.91 -6.69 -11.75
C ILE A 114 24.38 -7.84 -12.64
N ARG A 115 25.62 -8.32 -12.43
CA ARG A 115 26.21 -9.40 -13.22
C ARG A 115 25.61 -10.76 -12.91
N GLU A 116 25.22 -10.97 -11.65
CA GLU A 116 24.60 -12.20 -11.15
C GLU A 116 23.14 -12.33 -11.57
N LEU A 117 22.52 -11.22 -12.01
CA LEU A 117 21.13 -11.13 -12.43
C LEU A 117 20.90 -11.14 -13.94
N LYS A 118 21.95 -11.43 -14.73
CA LYS A 118 21.85 -11.41 -16.22
C LYS A 118 20.82 -12.39 -16.80
N ASP A 119 20.65 -13.54 -16.14
CA ASP A 119 19.74 -14.59 -16.57
C ASP A 119 18.37 -14.50 -15.89
N ALA A 120 18.18 -13.54 -14.98
CA ALA A 120 16.93 -13.30 -14.29
C ALA A 120 16.05 -12.29 -15.05
N LYS A 121 14.73 -12.52 -15.07
CA LYS A 121 13.77 -11.48 -15.46
C LYS A 121 13.67 -10.45 -14.35
N LEU A 122 13.89 -9.17 -14.66
CA LEU A 122 13.85 -8.10 -13.70
C LEU A 122 12.59 -7.27 -13.89
N PHE A 123 11.89 -7.04 -12.78
CA PHE A 123 10.68 -6.22 -12.70
C PHE A 123 10.87 -5.12 -11.66
N TYR A 124 10.23 -3.98 -11.88
CA TYR A 124 10.26 -2.84 -10.96
C TYR A 124 8.88 -2.18 -10.89
N THR A 125 8.19 -2.32 -9.75
CA THR A 125 6.91 -1.64 -9.51
C THR A 125 7.13 -0.23 -8.98
N VAL A 126 6.52 0.74 -9.65
CA VAL A 126 6.50 2.15 -9.28
C VAL A 126 5.24 2.44 -8.46
N HIS A 127 5.37 2.44 -7.13
CA HIS A 127 4.24 2.52 -6.19
C HIS A 127 3.66 3.92 -5.97
N SER A 128 4.22 4.94 -6.60
CA SER A 128 3.79 6.34 -6.44
C SER A 128 3.77 7.05 -7.79
N ASP A 129 3.16 8.24 -7.84
CA ASP A 129 3.28 9.09 -9.03
C ASP A 129 4.77 9.36 -9.32
N PRO A 130 5.28 9.02 -10.52
CA PRO A 130 6.69 9.12 -10.84
C PRO A 130 7.26 10.52 -10.68
N ASP A 131 6.48 11.57 -10.97
CA ASP A 131 6.95 12.96 -10.88
C ASP A 131 7.06 13.44 -9.44
N LYS A 132 6.15 12.97 -8.57
CA LYS A 132 6.23 13.24 -7.12
C LYS A 132 7.35 12.46 -6.46
N TYR A 133 7.66 11.28 -7.01
CA TYR A 133 8.62 10.35 -6.43
C TYR A 133 10.06 10.65 -6.87
N TRP A 134 10.28 10.96 -8.15
CA TRP A 134 11.59 11.22 -8.74
C TRP A 134 11.79 12.67 -9.20
N GLY A 135 10.72 13.46 -9.29
CA GLY A 135 10.79 14.84 -9.75
C GLY A 135 11.48 15.79 -8.78
N GLY A 136 12.00 16.90 -9.31
CA GLY A 136 12.64 17.95 -8.52
C GLY A 136 13.90 17.52 -7.77
N GLY A 137 14.69 16.57 -8.33
CA GLY A 137 15.90 16.06 -7.70
C GLY A 137 15.69 15.08 -6.55
N LYS A 138 14.43 14.65 -6.32
CA LYS A 138 14.13 13.64 -5.32
C LYS A 138 14.60 12.27 -5.79
N ASN A 139 15.17 11.48 -4.88
CA ASN A 139 15.60 10.11 -5.13
C ASN A 139 16.51 9.94 -6.37
N GLU A 140 17.31 10.95 -6.76
CA GLU A 140 18.24 10.87 -7.91
C GLU A 140 19.12 9.63 -7.88
N LYS A 141 19.64 9.28 -6.70
CA LYS A 141 20.49 8.08 -6.52
C LYS A 141 19.76 6.79 -6.89
N GLU A 142 18.45 6.73 -6.71
CA GLU A 142 17.64 5.58 -7.12
C GLU A 142 17.46 5.57 -8.64
N VAL A 143 17.15 6.71 -9.24
CA VAL A 143 17.08 6.84 -10.71
C VAL A 143 18.40 6.44 -11.36
N ASP A 144 19.53 6.91 -10.85
CA ASP A 144 20.86 6.56 -11.34
C ASP A 144 21.17 5.06 -11.17
N ALA A 145 20.75 4.48 -10.04
CA ALA A 145 20.91 3.05 -9.80
C ALA A 145 20.09 2.22 -10.79
N VAL A 146 18.82 2.57 -11.03
CA VAL A 146 17.98 1.90 -12.01
C VAL A 146 18.54 2.05 -13.42
N LYS A 147 19.01 3.24 -13.84
CA LYS A 147 19.70 3.45 -15.12
C LYS A 147 20.96 2.58 -15.23
N LYS A 148 21.70 2.43 -14.15
CA LYS A 148 22.88 1.55 -14.11
C LYS A 148 22.50 0.08 -14.26
N ILE A 149 21.41 -0.39 -13.69
CA ILE A 149 20.90 -1.75 -13.90
C ILE A 149 20.51 -1.92 -15.37
N LEU A 150 19.80 -0.96 -15.96
CA LEU A 150 19.39 -0.94 -17.36
C LEU A 150 20.55 -0.94 -18.36
N SER A 151 21.75 -0.53 -17.97
CA SER A 151 22.93 -0.59 -18.84
C SER A 151 23.46 -2.01 -19.06
N GLY A 152 23.03 -2.99 -18.29
CA GLY A 152 23.48 -4.38 -18.39
C GLY A 152 22.36 -5.42 -18.33
N ASN A 153 21.12 -5.01 -18.08
CA ASN A 153 19.93 -5.86 -17.95
C ASN A 153 18.71 -5.13 -18.50
N GLU A 154 17.70 -5.88 -18.89
CA GLU A 154 16.39 -5.33 -19.17
C GLU A 154 15.52 -5.34 -17.90
N ILE A 155 14.70 -4.31 -17.72
CA ILE A 155 13.72 -4.22 -16.65
C ILE A 155 12.36 -3.97 -17.28
N THR A 156 11.36 -4.79 -16.93
CA THR A 156 9.96 -4.47 -17.17
C THR A 156 9.45 -3.66 -15.98
N PHE A 157 8.96 -2.45 -16.24
CA PHE A 157 8.36 -1.61 -15.21
C PHE A 157 6.88 -1.91 -15.07
N PHE A 158 6.40 -1.90 -13.83
CA PHE A 158 4.98 -1.91 -13.55
C PHE A 158 4.51 -0.55 -13.07
N ALA A 159 3.54 0.01 -13.79
CA ALA A 159 2.78 1.19 -13.40
C ALA A 159 1.47 0.76 -12.75
N LEU A 160 1.02 1.45 -11.69
CA LEU A 160 -0.25 1.14 -11.02
C LEU A 160 -1.48 1.63 -11.80
N HIS A 161 -1.28 2.50 -12.77
CA HIS A 161 -2.32 3.02 -13.69
C HIS A 161 -1.69 3.59 -14.96
N SER A 162 -2.49 3.69 -16.03
CA SER A 162 -2.04 4.10 -17.38
C SER A 162 -1.35 5.46 -17.42
N ASP A 163 -1.79 6.43 -16.61
CA ASP A 163 -1.22 7.78 -16.59
C ASP A 163 0.23 7.83 -16.10
N SER A 164 0.68 6.80 -15.39
CA SER A 164 2.07 6.68 -14.94
C SER A 164 3.02 6.18 -16.04
N VAL A 165 2.48 5.51 -17.07
CA VAL A 165 3.31 4.91 -18.14
C VAL A 165 4.18 5.96 -18.87
N PRO A 166 3.63 7.08 -19.40
CA PRO A 166 4.45 8.09 -20.08
C PRO A 166 5.45 8.77 -19.13
N LYS A 167 5.10 8.87 -17.84
CA LYS A 167 6.00 9.46 -16.83
C LYS A 167 7.21 8.55 -16.57
N ILE A 168 7.01 7.24 -16.40
CA ILE A 168 8.10 6.26 -16.23
C ILE A 168 9.02 6.28 -17.44
N LYS A 169 8.47 6.26 -18.66
CA LYS A 169 9.23 6.32 -19.90
C LYS A 169 10.09 7.59 -20.02
N ARG A 170 9.62 8.71 -19.51
CA ARG A 170 10.39 9.97 -19.48
C ARG A 170 11.65 9.87 -18.61
N TYR A 171 11.65 9.09 -17.52
CA TYR A 171 12.82 8.88 -16.65
C TYR A 171 13.80 7.85 -17.19
N PHE A 172 13.31 6.80 -17.86
CA PHE A 172 14.14 5.62 -18.19
C PHE A 172 14.27 5.34 -19.68
N GLY A 173 13.52 6.01 -20.55
CA GLY A 173 13.54 5.86 -22.02
C GLY A 173 12.21 5.37 -22.58
N ASN A 174 11.85 5.87 -23.76
CA ASN A 174 10.59 5.52 -24.44
C ASN A 174 10.53 4.08 -24.91
N GLU A 175 11.69 3.46 -25.12
CA GLU A 175 11.85 2.07 -25.55
C GLU A 175 11.59 1.06 -24.44
N ARG A 176 11.46 1.50 -23.18
CA ARG A 176 11.31 0.59 -22.04
C ARG A 176 9.91 -0.03 -22.01
N GLN A 177 9.90 -1.31 -21.67
CA GLN A 177 8.66 -2.02 -21.42
C GLN A 177 8.04 -1.52 -20.11
N VAL A 178 6.82 -1.00 -20.20
CA VAL A 178 6.03 -0.54 -19.05
C VAL A 178 4.65 -1.14 -19.19
N GLU A 179 4.30 -2.01 -18.24
CA GLU A 179 3.00 -2.66 -18.15
C GLU A 179 2.16 -2.01 -17.03
N VAL A 180 0.85 -2.02 -17.22
CA VAL A 180 -0.07 -1.62 -16.14
C VAL A 180 -0.42 -2.86 -15.33
N LEU A 181 -0.05 -2.85 -14.05
CA LEU A 181 -0.38 -3.90 -13.09
C LEU A 181 -1.14 -3.28 -11.93
N ASN A 182 -2.43 -3.57 -11.84
CA ASN A 182 -3.26 -3.07 -10.77
C ASN A 182 -2.75 -3.58 -9.41
N ASN A 183 -2.91 -2.77 -8.37
CA ASN A 183 -2.69 -3.23 -7.01
C ASN A 183 -3.69 -4.33 -6.66
N ALA A 184 -3.23 -5.39 -6.01
CA ALA A 184 -4.07 -6.54 -5.68
C ALA A 184 -4.74 -6.39 -4.31
N VAL A 185 -6.03 -6.71 -4.27
CA VAL A 185 -6.87 -6.77 -3.08
C VAL A 185 -7.57 -8.13 -3.06
N ASP A 186 -7.58 -8.81 -1.93
CA ASP A 186 -8.40 -10.01 -1.75
C ASP A 186 -9.88 -9.57 -1.61
N THR A 187 -10.56 -9.40 -2.74
CA THR A 187 -11.93 -8.87 -2.78
C THR A 187 -12.92 -9.77 -2.04
N VAL A 188 -12.65 -11.06 -1.92
CA VAL A 188 -13.46 -12.01 -1.16
C VAL A 188 -13.30 -11.80 0.35
N ALA A 189 -12.06 -11.62 0.82
CA ALA A 189 -11.81 -11.35 2.23
C ALA A 189 -12.41 -10.01 2.68
N PHE A 190 -12.50 -9.03 1.77
CA PHE A 190 -13.10 -7.72 2.04
C PHE A 190 -14.62 -7.67 1.87
N ALA A 191 -15.27 -8.72 1.36
CA ALA A 191 -16.72 -8.76 1.22
C ALA A 191 -17.42 -8.55 2.58
N HIS A 192 -18.53 -7.80 2.56
CA HIS A 192 -19.30 -7.53 3.77
C HIS A 192 -19.72 -8.82 4.48
N ASN A 193 -19.52 -8.87 5.80
CA ASN A 193 -19.85 -10.01 6.65
C ASN A 193 -20.66 -9.57 7.87
N ALA A 194 -21.88 -10.08 8.02
CA ALA A 194 -22.81 -9.68 9.08
C ALA A 194 -22.33 -10.06 10.49
N ASP A 195 -21.64 -11.21 10.63
CA ASP A 195 -21.11 -11.65 11.92
C ASP A 195 -19.96 -10.75 12.37
N ASN A 196 -19.06 -10.39 11.44
CA ASN A 196 -18.00 -9.41 11.70
C ASN A 196 -18.60 -8.05 12.10
N ARG A 197 -19.63 -7.58 11.38
CA ARG A 197 -20.34 -6.36 11.70
C ARG A 197 -20.83 -6.36 13.14
N ALA A 198 -21.56 -7.39 13.53
CA ALA A 198 -22.12 -7.51 14.88
C ALA A 198 -21.01 -7.57 15.95
N ALA A 199 -19.96 -8.37 15.72
CA ALA A 199 -18.84 -8.53 16.63
C ALA A 199 -18.07 -7.22 16.86
N TYR A 200 -17.73 -6.50 15.78
CA TYR A 200 -16.96 -5.26 15.89
C TYR A 200 -17.76 -4.10 16.45
N ARG A 201 -19.05 -3.97 16.10
CA ARG A 201 -19.93 -2.94 16.71
C ARG A 201 -20.08 -3.16 18.21
N LYS A 202 -20.25 -4.42 18.64
CA LYS A 202 -20.26 -4.78 20.06
C LYS A 202 -18.95 -4.45 20.75
N ALA A 203 -17.82 -4.82 20.16
CA ALA A 203 -16.47 -4.56 20.71
C ALA A 203 -16.17 -3.06 20.86
N LEU A 204 -16.69 -2.23 19.95
CA LEU A 204 -16.56 -0.79 19.97
C LEU A 204 -17.67 -0.08 20.79
N ASN A 205 -18.58 -0.85 21.39
CA ASN A 205 -19.73 -0.34 22.15
C ASN A 205 -20.61 0.61 21.32
N ILE A 206 -20.84 0.27 20.06
CA ILE A 206 -21.64 1.04 19.10
C ILE A 206 -23.03 0.43 18.99
N HIS A 207 -24.08 1.26 19.20
CA HIS A 207 -25.46 0.84 19.07
C HIS A 207 -25.85 0.56 17.60
N ASP A 208 -26.83 -0.32 17.39
CA ASP A 208 -27.25 -0.76 16.05
C ASP A 208 -27.82 0.37 15.19
N ASP A 209 -28.46 1.36 15.80
CA ASP A 209 -29.04 2.54 15.14
C ASP A 209 -28.02 3.66 14.85
N THR A 210 -26.75 3.44 15.19
CA THR A 210 -25.66 4.39 14.96
C THR A 210 -25.10 4.22 13.55
N VAL A 211 -24.94 5.31 12.82
CA VAL A 211 -24.24 5.35 11.54
C VAL A 211 -22.74 5.44 11.79
N VAL A 212 -22.01 4.42 11.40
CA VAL A 212 -20.56 4.33 11.58
C VAL A 212 -19.83 4.82 10.33
N ILE A 213 -19.09 5.89 10.51
CA ILE A 213 -18.21 6.45 9.46
C ILE A 213 -16.82 5.89 9.67
N GLY A 214 -16.26 5.23 8.65
CA GLY A 214 -14.91 4.70 8.68
C GLY A 214 -13.91 5.55 7.90
N HIS A 215 -12.68 5.62 8.41
CA HIS A 215 -11.52 6.09 7.68
C HIS A 215 -10.31 5.23 8.02
N ILE A 216 -9.59 4.79 7.00
CA ILE A 216 -8.36 4.00 7.13
C ILE A 216 -7.24 4.74 6.44
N GLY A 217 -6.23 5.15 7.19
CA GLY A 217 -5.09 5.86 6.65
C GLY A 217 -4.08 6.28 7.70
N ARG A 218 -2.83 6.44 7.28
CA ARG A 218 -1.79 6.97 8.15
C ARG A 218 -2.11 8.41 8.53
N PHE A 219 -1.94 8.77 9.80
CA PHE A 219 -2.12 10.15 10.29
C PHE A 219 -0.99 11.05 9.78
N PHE A 220 -1.11 11.41 8.49
CA PHE A 220 -0.15 12.16 7.71
C PHE A 220 -0.88 13.18 6.84
N GLU A 221 -0.21 14.27 6.46
CA GLU A 221 -0.82 15.41 5.77
C GLU A 221 -1.74 15.05 4.60
N PRO A 222 -1.36 14.17 3.64
CA PRO A 222 -2.21 13.84 2.50
C PRO A 222 -3.60 13.31 2.85
N LYS A 223 -3.75 12.64 3.99
CA LYS A 223 -5.03 12.05 4.43
C LYS A 223 -6.04 13.04 4.98
N ASN A 224 -5.59 14.28 5.29
CA ASN A 224 -6.43 15.41 5.66
C ASN A 224 -7.40 15.13 6.82
N HIS A 225 -6.89 14.49 7.87
CA HIS A 225 -7.70 14.16 9.05
C HIS A 225 -8.31 15.41 9.71
N GLU A 226 -7.70 16.57 9.59
CA GLU A 226 -8.25 17.82 10.13
C GLU A 226 -9.61 18.15 9.50
N PHE A 227 -9.70 18.10 8.18
CA PHE A 227 -10.93 18.35 7.44
C PHE A 227 -11.95 17.23 7.66
N LEU A 228 -11.49 15.97 7.79
CA LEU A 228 -12.33 14.84 8.14
C LEU A 228 -13.06 15.07 9.48
N ILE A 229 -12.37 15.58 10.52
CA ILE A 229 -12.98 15.91 11.82
C ILE A 229 -13.94 17.09 11.68
N GLU A 230 -13.67 18.06 10.82
CA GLU A 230 -14.61 19.17 10.54
C GLU A 230 -15.92 18.66 9.93
N ILE A 231 -15.85 17.80 8.92
CA ILE A 231 -17.03 17.14 8.32
C ILE A 231 -17.81 16.39 9.39
N PHE A 232 -17.10 15.60 10.21
CA PHE A 232 -17.74 14.84 11.28
C PHE A 232 -18.40 15.74 12.33
N SER A 233 -17.78 16.88 12.67
CA SER A 233 -18.37 17.87 13.56
C SER A 233 -19.69 18.44 13.00
N GLU A 234 -19.74 18.76 11.69
CA GLU A 234 -20.97 19.24 11.04
C GLU A 234 -22.08 18.18 11.06
N LEU A 235 -21.76 16.91 10.82
CA LEU A 235 -22.72 15.82 10.95
C LEU A 235 -23.27 15.70 12.37
N CYS A 236 -22.40 15.86 13.37
CA CYS A 236 -22.76 15.79 14.79
C CYS A 236 -23.68 16.92 15.24
N LYS A 237 -23.63 18.09 14.63
CA LYS A 237 -24.57 19.19 14.87
C LYS A 237 -25.99 18.86 14.40
N LYS A 238 -26.11 18.07 13.32
CA LYS A 238 -27.38 17.69 12.68
C LYS A 238 -28.02 16.43 13.28
N SER A 239 -27.20 15.48 13.80
CA SER A 239 -27.68 14.24 14.41
C SER A 239 -26.71 13.69 15.46
N ARG A 240 -27.24 13.05 16.50
CA ARG A 240 -26.42 12.33 17.50
C ARG A 240 -26.13 10.88 17.14
N LYS A 241 -26.61 10.39 15.99
CA LYS A 241 -26.51 8.98 15.57
C LYS A 241 -25.23 8.65 14.78
N PHE A 242 -24.21 9.50 14.80
CA PHE A 242 -22.96 9.26 14.09
C PHE A 242 -21.83 8.87 15.03
N HIS A 243 -21.02 7.89 14.63
CA HIS A 243 -19.78 7.50 15.27
C HIS A 243 -18.66 7.41 14.21
N LEU A 244 -17.50 8.00 14.50
CA LEU A 244 -16.35 7.99 13.61
C LEU A 244 -15.32 6.98 14.10
N VAL A 245 -14.85 6.11 13.21
CA VAL A 245 -13.78 5.15 13.47
C VAL A 245 -12.58 5.48 12.60
N LEU A 246 -11.47 5.82 13.25
CA LEU A 246 -10.19 6.16 12.61
C LEU A 246 -9.19 5.03 12.83
N VAL A 247 -8.69 4.47 11.72
CA VAL A 247 -7.73 3.37 11.72
C VAL A 247 -6.41 3.82 11.12
N GLY A 248 -5.33 3.58 11.83
CA GLY A 248 -3.98 3.99 11.45
C GLY A 248 -3.27 4.72 12.57
N ASP A 249 -2.03 5.11 12.32
CA ASP A 249 -1.18 5.87 13.22
C ASP A 249 -0.28 6.83 12.41
N GLY A 250 0.36 7.78 13.05
CA GLY A 250 1.28 8.72 12.42
C GLY A 250 1.47 10.00 13.19
N ASP A 251 2.33 10.87 12.65
CA ASP A 251 2.85 12.06 13.34
C ASP A 251 1.76 13.07 13.71
N LEU A 252 0.65 13.09 12.98
CA LEU A 252 -0.47 14.02 13.22
C LEU A 252 -1.50 13.48 14.22
N ARG A 253 -1.41 12.23 14.67
CA ARG A 253 -2.41 11.60 15.52
C ARG A 253 -2.73 12.44 16.76
N LYS A 254 -1.72 12.85 17.51
CA LYS A 254 -1.90 13.65 18.73
C LYS A 254 -2.65 14.96 18.46
N LYS A 255 -2.31 15.65 17.35
CA LYS A 255 -2.99 16.88 16.93
C LYS A 255 -4.47 16.64 16.64
N ILE A 256 -4.81 15.51 16.02
CA ILE A 256 -6.19 15.15 15.70
C ILE A 256 -6.97 14.78 16.97
N GLU A 257 -6.37 14.06 17.91
CA GLU A 257 -6.96 13.76 19.22
C GLU A 257 -7.28 15.06 20.00
N GLU A 258 -6.34 16.04 19.99
CA GLU A 258 -6.55 17.36 20.59
C GLU A 258 -7.71 18.12 19.91
N LYS A 259 -7.82 18.05 18.55
CA LYS A 259 -8.94 18.67 17.82
C LYS A 259 -10.28 18.04 18.16
N VAL A 260 -10.34 16.70 18.26
CA VAL A 260 -11.56 15.96 18.69
C VAL A 260 -12.00 16.43 20.08
N LYS A 261 -11.07 16.58 21.02
CA LYS A 261 -11.34 17.07 22.38
C LYS A 261 -11.84 18.53 22.38
N ALA A 262 -11.18 19.40 21.60
CA ALA A 262 -11.58 20.81 21.50
C ALA A 262 -13.01 20.99 20.95
N LEU A 263 -13.49 20.03 20.15
CA LEU A 263 -14.83 20.00 19.58
C LEU A 263 -15.84 19.18 20.44
N SER A 264 -15.40 18.64 21.60
CA SER A 264 -16.22 17.81 22.51
C SER A 264 -16.82 16.57 21.82
N LEU A 265 -16.00 15.88 21.00
CA LEU A 265 -16.39 14.72 20.20
C LEU A 265 -15.81 13.38 20.73
N GLU A 266 -15.12 13.36 21.89
CA GLU A 266 -14.35 12.19 22.39
C GLU A 266 -15.20 10.93 22.53
N GLY A 267 -16.46 11.04 22.96
CA GLY A 267 -17.37 9.90 23.07
C GLY A 267 -17.91 9.37 21.74
N ARG A 268 -17.55 10.00 20.61
CA ARG A 268 -18.10 9.71 19.29
C ARG A 268 -17.02 9.42 18.24
N VAL A 269 -15.73 9.41 18.64
CA VAL A 269 -14.60 9.11 17.80
C VAL A 269 -13.75 8.02 18.43
N SER A 270 -13.54 6.93 17.70
CA SER A 270 -12.67 5.83 18.11
C SER A 270 -11.36 5.86 17.32
N PHE A 271 -10.23 5.88 18.02
CA PHE A 271 -8.89 5.79 17.45
C PHE A 271 -8.35 4.37 17.65
N LEU A 272 -8.31 3.54 16.62
CA LEU A 272 -7.98 2.11 16.72
C LEU A 272 -6.49 1.81 16.52
N GLY A 273 -5.68 2.82 16.15
CA GLY A 273 -4.28 2.59 15.81
C GLY A 273 -4.11 1.71 14.56
N ASN A 274 -2.93 1.10 14.42
CA ASN A 274 -2.66 0.18 13.33
C ASN A 274 -3.35 -1.17 13.57
N ARG A 275 -4.08 -1.66 12.57
CA ARG A 275 -4.85 -2.90 12.62
C ARG A 275 -4.40 -3.84 11.50
N SER A 276 -4.47 -5.15 11.73
CA SER A 276 -4.24 -6.20 10.72
C SER A 276 -5.54 -6.85 10.23
N ASP A 277 -6.65 -6.64 10.94
CA ASP A 277 -7.97 -7.22 10.71
C ASP A 277 -8.91 -6.27 9.95
N ILE A 278 -8.35 -5.47 9.05
CA ILE A 278 -9.08 -4.48 8.24
C ILE A 278 -10.28 -5.06 7.50
N PRO A 279 -10.20 -6.27 6.86
CA PRO A 279 -11.35 -6.84 6.16
C PRO A 279 -12.57 -6.99 7.07
N ALA A 280 -12.37 -7.54 8.26
CA ALA A 280 -13.46 -7.75 9.21
C ALA A 280 -13.98 -6.42 9.77
N LEU A 281 -13.09 -5.46 10.03
CA LEU A 281 -13.45 -4.15 10.58
C LEU A 281 -14.28 -3.30 9.61
N LEU A 282 -14.01 -3.36 8.29
CA LEU A 282 -14.79 -2.64 7.29
C LEU A 282 -16.27 -3.03 7.31
N SER A 283 -16.58 -4.28 7.66
CA SER A 283 -17.99 -4.73 7.82
C SER A 283 -18.75 -3.97 8.92
N ALA A 284 -18.07 -3.36 9.88
CA ALA A 284 -18.71 -2.57 10.94
C ALA A 284 -19.14 -1.18 10.49
N PHE A 285 -18.64 -0.68 9.37
CA PHE A 285 -18.90 0.66 8.86
C PHE A 285 -20.21 0.71 8.06
N ASP A 286 -20.77 1.89 7.92
CA ASP A 286 -21.94 2.18 7.08
C ASP A 286 -21.56 3.06 5.88
N LEU A 287 -20.47 3.84 5.99
CA LEU A 287 -19.88 4.61 4.92
C LEU A 287 -18.38 4.84 5.16
N PHE A 288 -17.67 5.17 4.10
CA PHE A 288 -16.25 5.45 4.11
C PHE A 288 -15.97 6.90 3.72
N LEU A 289 -15.24 7.64 4.56
CA LEU A 289 -14.94 9.06 4.35
C LEU A 289 -13.47 9.24 4.00
N PHE A 290 -13.19 9.83 2.83
CA PHE A 290 -11.83 9.89 2.30
C PHE A 290 -11.49 11.26 1.67
N PRO A 291 -11.35 12.33 2.48
CA PRO A 291 -11.12 13.69 2.03
C PRO A 291 -9.63 13.99 1.79
N SER A 292 -8.89 13.06 1.21
CA SER A 292 -7.45 13.18 0.98
C SER A 292 -7.12 14.36 0.05
N LEU A 293 -6.00 15.04 0.34
CA LEU A 293 -5.48 16.14 -0.49
C LEU A 293 -4.87 15.64 -1.80
N TRP A 294 -4.25 14.48 -1.78
CA TRP A 294 -3.71 13.74 -2.94
C TRP A 294 -3.43 12.29 -2.57
N GLU A 295 -3.49 11.42 -3.56
CA GLU A 295 -3.14 10.00 -3.46
C GLU A 295 -2.41 9.53 -4.73
N GLY A 296 -1.73 8.37 -4.64
CA GLY A 296 -1.33 7.62 -5.82
C GLY A 296 -2.52 6.79 -6.33
N LEU A 297 -2.58 5.53 -5.92
CA LEU A 297 -3.75 4.66 -6.11
C LEU A 297 -4.17 4.12 -4.75
N PRO A 298 -5.18 4.73 -4.08
CA PRO A 298 -5.56 4.37 -2.71
C PRO A 298 -6.30 3.04 -2.66
N LEU A 299 -5.60 1.95 -2.30
CA LEU A 299 -6.18 0.61 -2.16
C LEU A 299 -7.34 0.57 -1.17
N THR A 300 -7.29 1.39 -0.13
CA THR A 300 -8.37 1.47 0.86
C THR A 300 -9.73 1.82 0.26
N LEU A 301 -9.77 2.50 -0.90
CA LEU A 301 -11.02 2.75 -1.62
C LEU A 301 -11.48 1.53 -2.43
N ILE A 302 -10.56 0.71 -2.94
CA ILE A 302 -10.90 -0.59 -3.55
C ILE A 302 -11.45 -1.54 -2.48
N GLU A 303 -10.78 -1.60 -1.32
CA GLU A 303 -11.19 -2.39 -0.16
C GLU A 303 -12.57 -1.96 0.36
N ALA A 304 -12.84 -0.67 0.46
CA ALA A 304 -14.13 -0.14 0.87
C ALA A 304 -15.25 -0.47 -0.13
N GLN A 305 -14.98 -0.40 -1.45
CA GLN A 305 -15.93 -0.80 -2.47
C GLN A 305 -16.20 -2.32 -2.45
N ALA A 306 -15.19 -3.15 -2.20
CA ALA A 306 -15.36 -4.59 -2.01
C ALA A 306 -16.22 -4.92 -0.77
N ALA A 307 -16.14 -4.08 0.27
CA ALA A 307 -16.99 -4.15 1.45
C ALA A 307 -18.39 -3.51 1.26
N GLU A 308 -18.74 -3.10 0.04
CA GLU A 308 -20.02 -2.46 -0.32
C GLU A 308 -20.29 -1.14 0.43
N LEU A 309 -19.25 -0.41 0.79
CA LEU A 309 -19.37 0.85 1.52
C LEU A 309 -19.53 2.03 0.55
N PRO A 310 -20.55 2.88 0.72
CA PRO A 310 -20.60 4.19 0.10
C PRO A 310 -19.36 5.00 0.48
N CYS A 311 -18.65 5.53 -0.51
CA CYS A 311 -17.40 6.25 -0.34
C CYS A 311 -17.58 7.73 -0.70
N PHE A 312 -17.34 8.62 0.26
CA PHE A 312 -17.28 10.07 0.02
C PHE A 312 -15.82 10.49 -0.10
N VAL A 313 -15.43 10.92 -1.29
CA VAL A 313 -14.03 11.03 -1.69
C VAL A 313 -13.73 12.43 -2.21
N SER A 314 -12.56 12.97 -1.90
CA SER A 314 -12.09 14.21 -2.51
C SER A 314 -11.92 14.07 -4.03
N ASP A 315 -12.30 15.07 -4.79
CA ASP A 315 -12.09 15.14 -6.24
C ASP A 315 -10.60 15.25 -6.65
N ALA A 316 -9.73 15.51 -5.67
CA ALA A 316 -8.27 15.45 -5.85
C ALA A 316 -7.72 14.00 -5.95
N VAL A 317 -8.53 12.99 -5.61
CA VAL A 317 -8.20 11.58 -5.74
C VAL A 317 -8.51 11.09 -7.15
N THR A 318 -7.60 10.29 -7.73
CA THR A 318 -7.78 9.74 -9.07
C THR A 318 -9.05 8.89 -9.20
N ARG A 319 -9.77 9.06 -10.32
CA ARG A 319 -10.93 8.23 -10.65
C ARG A 319 -10.54 6.81 -11.11
N ALA A 320 -9.26 6.53 -11.27
CA ALA A 320 -8.78 5.18 -11.59
C ALA A 320 -9.17 4.12 -10.55
N VAL A 321 -9.57 4.54 -9.33
CA VAL A 321 -10.08 3.63 -8.27
C VAL A 321 -11.59 3.47 -8.28
N GLU A 322 -12.33 4.15 -9.16
CA GLU A 322 -13.80 4.04 -9.27
C GLU A 322 -14.17 2.71 -9.96
N ARG A 323 -14.59 1.73 -9.17
CA ARG A 323 -14.91 0.37 -9.61
C ARG A 323 -16.33 -0.05 -9.23
N SER A 324 -17.14 0.92 -8.81
CA SER A 324 -18.55 0.73 -8.50
C SER A 324 -19.29 2.06 -8.47
N ASN A 325 -20.62 2.00 -8.43
CA ASN A 325 -21.48 3.19 -8.23
C ASN A 325 -21.50 3.72 -6.78
N LEU A 326 -20.64 3.20 -5.91
CA LEU A 326 -20.54 3.61 -4.51
C LEU A 326 -19.71 4.89 -4.28
N MET A 327 -19.05 5.39 -5.32
CA MET A 327 -18.13 6.53 -5.20
C MET A 327 -18.87 7.86 -5.40
N THR A 328 -18.75 8.77 -4.43
CA THR A 328 -19.21 10.16 -4.51
C THR A 328 -18.04 11.11 -4.37
N TYR A 329 -17.69 11.81 -5.45
CA TYR A 329 -16.57 12.75 -5.45
C TYR A 329 -17.05 14.16 -5.11
N LEU A 330 -16.39 14.79 -4.15
CA LEU A 330 -16.70 16.12 -3.66
C LEU A 330 -15.46 17.03 -3.65
N PRO A 331 -15.54 18.27 -4.13
CA PRO A 331 -14.46 19.23 -4.00
C PRO A 331 -14.17 19.56 -2.52
N LEU A 332 -12.90 19.63 -2.14
CA LEU A 332 -12.54 20.08 -0.79
C LEU A 332 -12.95 21.54 -0.56
N ALA A 333 -12.92 22.37 -1.61
CA ALA A 333 -13.21 23.79 -1.53
C ALA A 333 -14.65 24.13 -1.15
N ILE A 334 -15.60 23.19 -1.25
CA ILE A 334 -17.01 23.46 -0.85
C ILE A 334 -17.21 23.50 0.66
N GLY A 335 -16.20 23.08 1.44
CA GLY A 335 -16.22 23.11 2.90
C GLY A 335 -16.95 21.94 3.56
N ALA A 336 -16.70 21.79 4.85
CA ALA A 336 -17.15 20.64 5.65
C ALA A 336 -18.69 20.53 5.74
N GLU A 337 -19.39 21.66 5.81
CA GLU A 337 -20.86 21.68 5.89
C GLU A 337 -21.50 21.06 4.63
N LYS A 338 -21.00 21.39 3.43
CA LYS A 338 -21.52 20.82 2.18
C LYS A 338 -21.21 19.33 2.03
N TRP A 339 -20.05 18.89 2.54
CA TRP A 339 -19.75 17.46 2.64
C TRP A 339 -20.73 16.73 3.57
N ALA A 340 -21.04 17.34 4.72
CA ALA A 340 -22.01 16.77 5.67
C ALA A 340 -23.42 16.72 5.04
N GLU A 341 -23.85 17.75 4.30
CA GLU A 341 -25.13 17.75 3.59
C GLU A 341 -25.18 16.63 2.53
N ALA A 342 -24.12 16.42 1.75
CA ALA A 342 -24.04 15.35 0.77
C ALA A 342 -24.14 13.96 1.42
N ILE A 343 -23.48 13.75 2.56
CA ILE A 343 -23.56 12.51 3.33
C ILE A 343 -24.99 12.27 3.87
N LEU A 344 -25.63 13.31 4.39
CA LEU A 344 -26.99 13.21 4.94
C LEU A 344 -28.06 12.96 3.88
N SER A 345 -27.85 13.45 2.66
CA SER A 345 -28.76 13.27 1.52
C SER A 345 -28.50 11.98 0.74
N TYR A 346 -27.50 11.19 1.12
CA TYR A 346 -27.18 9.95 0.41
C TYR A 346 -28.25 8.89 0.64
N GLU A 347 -28.76 8.36 -0.47
CA GLU A 347 -29.67 7.22 -0.48
C GLU A 347 -28.92 5.98 -0.95
N LYS A 348 -29.00 4.90 -0.17
CA LYS A 348 -28.34 3.63 -0.51
C LYS A 348 -28.99 3.04 -1.78
N LYS A 349 -28.14 2.78 -2.79
CA LYS A 349 -28.54 2.14 -4.05
C LYS A 349 -28.02 0.71 -4.10
N PRO A 350 -28.62 -0.15 -4.95
CA PRO A 350 -28.03 -1.44 -5.29
C PRO A 350 -26.61 -1.23 -5.82
N VAL A 351 -25.69 -2.11 -5.41
CA VAL A 351 -24.29 -2.01 -5.82
C VAL A 351 -24.14 -2.52 -7.25
N GLU A 352 -23.49 -1.70 -8.09
CA GLU A 352 -23.11 -2.05 -9.46
C GLU A 352 -21.59 -1.94 -9.57
N TYR A 353 -20.93 -3.02 -9.94
CA TYR A 353 -19.48 -3.05 -10.11
C TYR A 353 -19.06 -2.83 -11.56
N SER A 354 -17.97 -2.08 -11.76
CA SER A 354 -17.37 -1.81 -13.07
C SER A 354 -15.86 -2.12 -13.03
N GLY A 355 -15.49 -3.41 -13.10
CA GLY A 355 -14.09 -3.84 -13.15
C GLY A 355 -13.41 -3.99 -11.77
N LEU A 356 -14.15 -4.23 -10.68
CA LEU A 356 -13.55 -4.54 -9.38
C LEU A 356 -12.69 -5.81 -9.44
N SER A 357 -13.08 -6.80 -10.27
CA SER A 357 -12.33 -8.03 -10.50
C SER A 357 -10.91 -7.82 -11.06
N GLU A 358 -10.65 -6.68 -11.70
CA GLU A 358 -9.29 -6.33 -12.17
C GLU A 358 -8.32 -6.08 -11.02
N TYR A 359 -8.83 -5.82 -9.82
CA TYR A 359 -8.06 -5.63 -8.58
C TYR A 359 -8.06 -6.88 -7.70
N ASP A 360 -8.82 -7.92 -8.09
CA ASP A 360 -8.81 -9.18 -7.32
C ASP A 360 -7.42 -9.81 -7.33
N ILE A 361 -7.00 -10.28 -6.14
CA ILE A 361 -5.65 -10.82 -5.94
C ILE A 361 -5.34 -11.98 -6.90
N HIS A 362 -6.30 -12.85 -7.17
CA HIS A 362 -6.08 -14.00 -8.05
C HIS A 362 -5.93 -13.56 -9.50
N THR A 363 -6.77 -12.63 -9.97
CA THR A 363 -6.67 -12.05 -11.34
C THR A 363 -5.33 -11.35 -11.54
N VAL A 364 -4.91 -10.53 -10.58
CA VAL A 364 -3.62 -9.81 -10.65
C VAL A 364 -2.45 -10.78 -10.61
N LEU A 365 -2.52 -11.82 -9.77
CA LEU A 365 -1.45 -12.82 -9.67
C LEU A 365 -1.34 -13.68 -10.92
N ASP A 366 -2.43 -14.09 -11.53
CA ASP A 366 -2.41 -14.84 -12.80
C ASP A 366 -1.72 -14.00 -13.89
N HIS A 367 -2.07 -12.71 -14.00
CA HIS A 367 -1.40 -11.80 -14.92
C HIS A 367 0.10 -11.64 -14.58
N LEU A 368 0.44 -11.46 -13.31
CA LEU A 368 1.81 -11.31 -12.86
C LEU A 368 2.65 -12.57 -13.14
N LEU A 369 2.10 -13.77 -12.91
CA LEU A 369 2.76 -15.04 -13.17
C LEU A 369 2.99 -15.25 -14.67
N HIS A 370 2.01 -14.88 -15.51
CA HIS A 370 2.17 -14.88 -16.95
C HIS A 370 3.34 -13.98 -17.40
N LEU A 371 3.44 -12.76 -16.87
CA LEU A 371 4.55 -11.84 -17.15
C LEU A 371 5.89 -12.40 -16.64
N TYR A 372 5.90 -13.08 -15.49
CA TYR A 372 7.08 -13.78 -14.99
C TYR A 372 7.49 -14.96 -15.92
N GLY A 373 6.57 -15.49 -16.73
CA GLY A 373 6.76 -16.72 -17.50
C GLY A 373 6.82 -17.96 -16.61
N ILE A 374 6.01 -17.94 -15.56
CA ILE A 374 5.82 -19.05 -14.61
C ILE A 374 4.36 -19.50 -14.78
N GLU A 375 4.13 -20.56 -15.54
CA GLU A 375 2.81 -21.16 -15.79
C GLU A 375 2.56 -22.38 -14.89
#